data_dbbfef8660b3eae424dc873172c4f45f
#
_entry.id   dbbfef8660b3eae424dc873172c4f45f
#
_cell.length_a   1.000
_cell.length_b   1.000
_cell.length_c   1.000
_cell.angle_alpha   90.00
_cell.angle_beta   90.00
_cell.angle_gamma   90.00
#
_symmetry.space_group_name_H-M   'P 1'
#
loop_
_entity.id
_entity.type
_entity.pdbx_description
1 polymer ?
#
loop_
_entity_poly.entity_id
_entity_poly.type
_entity_poly.pdbx_seq_one_letter_code
_entity_poly.pdbx_strand_id
1 'polypeptide(L)'
;MPKILFLSIALLVFGLHRTCAKDQCEIPIVIMVPQHVDSFATACREKLIARMSQMVTLEGMEGNAPNAYFNMVADLQPGMKEVMSGLRPVVTTTAELHLHVANSTTGEKFAATLVTLKGAGQNEQQAFNAAISSLNGTNPQLQTFMKEAREKILNYYDTHAKSMIAQAENMAMQRNYGKALGLLAAIPPCCKNYDDVADAIINVYQEVIDLAGQQKLSKAQAIWNAAQNEKAAAEAGAILATIDPCSKSWKPAQKLAEEMKARIGEQWEFYKEMQREAAQLERDRIEAIRDIGKAYAKNQKEQTVINNETVVKEETPIAKDEETPIAKDEETPIAEEKEKN
;
A
#
# COMPACT_ATOMS: atom_id res chain seq x y z
N MET A 1 -7.76 -45.62 49.98
CA MET A 1 -8.63 -44.48 49.63
C MET A 1 -7.77 -43.26 49.48
N PRO A 2 -7.39 -42.80 48.29
CA PRO A 2 -6.69 -41.55 48.13
C PRO A 2 -7.70 -40.40 47.88
N LYS A 3 -7.50 -39.33 48.64
CA LYS A 3 -8.29 -38.11 48.57
C LYS A 3 -7.97 -37.36 47.29
N ILE A 4 -9.00 -37.15 46.47
CA ILE A 4 -8.91 -36.32 45.27
C ILE A 4 -8.97 -34.85 45.69
N LEU A 5 -7.86 -34.16 45.52
CA LEU A 5 -7.71 -32.74 45.74
C LEU A 5 -8.25 -32.00 44.49
N PHE A 6 -9.44 -31.41 44.54
CA PHE A 6 -9.98 -30.53 43.53
C PHE A 6 -9.20 -29.19 43.57
N LEU A 7 -8.31 -29.00 42.64
CA LEU A 7 -7.64 -27.74 42.42
C LEU A 7 -8.56 -26.86 41.52
N SER A 8 -9.27 -25.96 42.17
CA SER A 8 -10.10 -24.95 41.49
C SER A 8 -9.19 -23.95 40.76
N ILE A 9 -9.03 -24.13 39.47
CA ILE A 9 -8.41 -23.10 38.59
C ILE A 9 -9.45 -22.00 38.38
N ALA A 10 -9.33 -20.93 39.14
CA ALA A 10 -10.04 -19.68 38.89
C ALA A 10 -9.54 -19.10 37.57
N LEU A 11 -10.34 -19.26 36.52
CA LEU A 11 -10.16 -18.57 35.25
C LEU A 11 -10.38 -17.07 35.50
N LEU A 12 -9.29 -16.35 35.71
CA LEU A 12 -9.28 -14.90 35.61
C LEU A 12 -9.53 -14.54 34.13
N VAL A 13 -10.80 -14.39 33.81
CA VAL A 13 -11.23 -13.71 32.60
C VAL A 13 -10.86 -12.23 32.77
N PHE A 14 -9.63 -11.89 32.42
CA PHE A 14 -9.29 -10.52 32.15
C PHE A 14 -10.11 -10.11 30.93
N GLY A 15 -11.26 -9.50 31.21
CA GLY A 15 -11.99 -8.74 30.21
C GLY A 15 -11.06 -7.67 29.68
N LEU A 16 -10.41 -7.96 28.55
CA LEU A 16 -9.83 -6.93 27.70
C LEU A 16 -11.00 -6.06 27.21
N HIS A 17 -11.36 -5.11 28.04
CA HIS A 17 -12.08 -3.95 27.56
C HIS A 17 -11.13 -3.31 26.55
N ARG A 18 -11.33 -3.59 25.27
CA ARG A 18 -10.84 -2.73 24.21
C ARG A 18 -11.53 -1.40 24.42
N THR A 19 -10.95 -0.56 25.28
CA THR A 19 -11.14 0.87 25.13
C THR A 19 -10.61 1.17 23.74
N CYS A 20 -11.52 1.29 22.79
CA CYS A 20 -11.25 1.84 21.48
C CYS A 20 -10.72 3.24 21.76
N ALA A 21 -9.41 3.39 21.80
CA ALA A 21 -8.76 4.67 21.89
C ALA A 21 -9.07 5.35 20.55
N LYS A 22 -10.17 6.09 20.52
CA LYS A 22 -10.58 6.93 19.40
C LYS A 22 -9.54 7.99 19.05
N ASP A 23 -8.53 8.14 19.92
CA ASP A 23 -7.49 9.17 19.84
C ASP A 23 -6.23 8.76 19.08
N GLN A 24 -6.14 7.53 18.56
CA GLN A 24 -4.94 7.03 17.85
C GLN A 24 -5.23 6.51 16.44
N CYS A 25 -6.29 6.98 15.82
CA CYS A 25 -6.53 6.65 14.43
C CYS A 25 -5.66 7.50 13.51
N GLU A 26 -4.70 6.87 12.86
CA GLU A 26 -3.86 7.47 11.85
C GLU A 26 -4.65 7.62 10.55
N ILE A 27 -4.80 8.85 10.08
CA ILE A 27 -5.44 9.16 8.79
C ILE A 27 -4.34 9.31 7.75
N PRO A 28 -4.34 8.48 6.70
CA PRO A 28 -3.32 8.58 5.66
C PRO A 28 -3.48 9.88 4.84
N ILE A 29 -2.40 10.64 4.69
CA ILE A 29 -2.35 11.87 3.89
C ILE A 29 -1.00 11.99 3.18
N VAL A 30 -0.98 12.52 1.96
CA VAL A 30 0.25 12.83 1.22
C VAL A 30 0.57 14.32 1.36
N ILE A 31 1.81 14.64 1.71
CA ILE A 31 2.29 16.02 1.75
C ILE A 31 2.92 16.35 0.40
N MET A 32 2.39 17.40 -0.25
CA MET A 32 2.87 17.88 -1.53
C MET A 32 3.42 19.30 -1.39
N VAL A 33 4.66 19.49 -1.79
CA VAL A 33 5.29 20.82 -1.87
C VAL A 33 5.74 21.06 -3.31
N PRO A 34 5.27 22.13 -3.96
CA PRO A 34 5.66 22.46 -5.33
C PRO A 34 7.17 22.64 -5.50
N GLN A 35 7.69 22.30 -6.69
CA GLN A 35 9.13 22.35 -6.96
C GLN A 35 9.71 23.77 -6.93
N HIS A 36 8.93 24.77 -7.33
CA HIS A 36 9.39 26.17 -7.34
C HIS A 36 9.88 26.66 -5.96
N VAL A 37 9.45 25.97 -4.87
CA VAL A 37 9.90 26.31 -3.51
C VAL A 37 11.41 26.17 -3.34
N ASP A 38 12.07 25.27 -4.08
CA ASP A 38 13.53 25.13 -4.07
C ASP A 38 14.28 26.30 -4.73
N SER A 39 13.57 27.14 -5.49
CA SER A 39 14.16 28.36 -6.06
C SER A 39 14.48 29.45 -5.00
N PHE A 40 13.84 29.36 -3.81
CA PHE A 40 14.02 30.36 -2.75
C PHE A 40 15.25 30.11 -1.87
N ALA A 41 15.50 28.81 -1.59
CA ALA A 41 16.69 28.37 -0.85
C ALA A 41 16.96 26.89 -1.09
N THR A 42 18.23 26.49 -1.02
CA THR A 42 18.65 25.08 -1.16
C THR A 42 17.94 24.20 -0.12
N ALA A 43 17.39 23.07 -0.55
CA ALA A 43 16.65 22.12 0.26
C ALA A 43 15.43 22.73 1.01
N CYS A 44 14.89 23.83 0.47
CA CYS A 44 13.74 24.51 1.06
C CYS A 44 12.51 23.61 1.10
N ARG A 45 12.26 22.90 0.00
CA ARG A 45 11.16 21.95 -0.16
C ARG A 45 11.24 20.79 0.84
N GLU A 46 12.41 20.17 0.96
CA GLU A 46 12.62 19.05 1.90
C GLU A 46 12.39 19.49 3.35
N LYS A 47 12.88 20.67 3.73
CA LYS A 47 12.65 21.22 5.07
C LYS A 47 11.17 21.49 5.33
N LEU A 48 10.45 22.01 4.33
CA LEU A 48 9.02 22.27 4.46
C LEU A 48 8.25 20.95 4.58
N ILE A 49 8.57 19.94 3.77
CA ILE A 49 7.99 18.59 3.88
C ILE A 49 8.22 18.02 5.29
N ALA A 50 9.45 18.10 5.80
CA ALA A 50 9.78 17.58 7.13
C ALA A 50 8.98 18.29 8.25
N ARG A 51 8.81 19.61 8.16
CA ARG A 51 8.00 20.38 9.12
C ARG A 51 6.53 20.05 9.02
N MET A 52 6.01 19.92 7.81
CA MET A 52 4.61 19.54 7.60
C MET A 52 4.35 18.12 8.08
N SER A 53 5.26 17.17 7.82
CA SER A 53 5.14 15.79 8.32
C SER A 53 5.08 15.74 9.84
N GLN A 54 5.94 16.51 10.52
CA GLN A 54 5.91 16.60 11.98
C GLN A 54 4.54 17.10 12.50
N MET A 55 3.99 18.15 11.87
CA MET A 55 2.69 18.71 12.29
C MET A 55 1.53 17.77 12.01
N VAL A 56 1.53 17.10 10.88
CA VAL A 56 0.53 16.09 10.49
C VAL A 56 0.50 14.95 11.52
N THR A 57 1.68 14.46 11.91
CA THR A 57 1.81 13.37 12.90
C THR A 57 1.31 13.79 14.29
N LEU A 58 1.52 15.04 14.71
CA LEU A 58 1.03 15.54 16.00
C LEU A 58 -0.50 15.52 16.11
N GLU A 59 -1.20 15.63 14.99
CA GLU A 59 -2.67 15.60 14.93
C GLU A 59 -3.23 14.20 14.58
N GLY A 60 -2.41 13.15 14.68
CA GLY A 60 -2.82 11.77 14.44
C GLY A 60 -3.12 11.46 12.97
N MET A 61 -2.39 12.11 12.06
CA MET A 61 -2.42 11.80 10.62
C MET A 61 -1.07 11.18 10.22
N GLU A 62 -1.09 10.21 9.32
CA GLU A 62 0.11 9.58 8.75
C GLU A 62 0.53 10.34 7.49
N GLY A 63 1.60 11.11 7.59
CA GLY A 63 2.17 11.83 6.45
C GLY A 63 2.87 10.88 5.48
N ASN A 64 2.71 11.12 4.16
CA ASN A 64 3.33 10.36 3.07
C ASN A 64 2.89 8.90 2.96
N ALA A 65 1.68 8.59 3.38
CA ALA A 65 1.08 7.29 3.17
C ALA A 65 0.86 7.02 1.67
N PRO A 66 1.32 5.88 1.13
CA PRO A 66 1.34 5.64 -0.32
C PRO A 66 -0.04 5.59 -0.99
N ASN A 67 -1.09 5.27 -0.25
CA ASN A 67 -2.46 5.15 -0.76
C ASN A 67 -3.41 6.21 -0.19
N ALA A 68 -2.88 7.35 0.23
CA ALA A 68 -3.70 8.40 0.79
C ALA A 68 -4.68 8.96 -0.26
N TYR A 69 -5.94 8.99 0.10
CA TYR A 69 -7.01 9.58 -0.70
C TYR A 69 -7.00 11.11 -0.64
N PHE A 70 -6.27 11.66 0.33
CA PHE A 70 -6.13 13.10 0.53
C PHE A 70 -4.68 13.53 0.42
N ASN A 71 -4.50 14.71 -0.14
CA ASN A 71 -3.22 15.40 -0.15
C ASN A 71 -3.31 16.72 0.63
N MET A 72 -2.21 17.07 1.26
CA MET A 72 -1.98 18.38 1.84
C MET A 72 -0.95 19.10 0.98
N VAL A 73 -1.37 20.15 0.32
CA VAL A 73 -0.48 20.99 -0.47
C VAL A 73 0.01 22.13 0.40
N ALA A 74 1.34 22.27 0.49
CA ALA A 74 2.03 23.34 1.18
C ALA A 74 2.81 24.16 0.14
N ASP A 75 2.19 25.23 -0.34
CA ASP A 75 2.77 26.14 -1.33
C ASP A 75 3.33 27.38 -0.66
N LEU A 76 4.64 27.57 -0.77
CA LEU A 76 5.34 28.71 -0.20
C LEU A 76 5.57 29.76 -1.29
N GLN A 77 5.12 30.99 -1.04
CA GLN A 77 5.31 32.13 -1.91
C GLN A 77 6.23 33.16 -1.24
N PRO A 78 7.14 33.81 -1.99
CA PRO A 78 7.99 34.86 -1.44
C PRO A 78 7.13 36.09 -1.18
N GLY A 79 7.35 36.69 -0.01
CA GLY A 79 6.75 38.00 0.34
C GLY A 79 7.75 39.13 0.27
N MET A 80 7.62 40.09 1.18
CA MET A 80 8.50 41.28 1.22
C MET A 80 9.89 40.90 1.72
N LYS A 81 10.89 41.58 1.15
CA LYS A 81 12.30 41.50 1.51
C LYS A 81 12.81 42.86 1.92
N GLU A 82 13.44 42.95 3.07
CA GLU A 82 14.09 44.15 3.57
C GLU A 82 15.57 43.87 3.85
N VAL A 83 16.43 44.79 3.51
CA VAL A 83 17.86 44.69 3.75
C VAL A 83 18.29 45.83 4.65
N MET A 84 18.70 45.51 5.86
CA MET A 84 19.32 46.49 6.77
C MET A 84 20.82 46.52 6.53
N SER A 85 21.31 47.64 6.01
CA SER A 85 22.71 47.85 5.75
C SER A 85 23.46 48.25 7.03
N GLY A 86 24.65 47.67 7.27
CA GLY A 86 25.50 47.94 8.43
C GLY A 86 26.78 47.12 8.38
N LEU A 87 27.57 47.15 9.46
CA LEU A 87 28.78 46.31 9.61
C LEU A 87 28.50 44.81 9.49
N ARG A 88 27.28 44.40 9.81
CA ARG A 88 26.74 43.08 9.55
C ARG A 88 25.37 43.25 8.89
N PRO A 89 25.26 43.10 7.56
CA PRO A 89 23.97 43.21 6.89
C PRO A 89 23.01 42.09 7.35
N VAL A 90 21.77 42.48 7.60
CA VAL A 90 20.70 41.57 7.94
C VAL A 90 19.63 41.65 6.88
N VAL A 91 19.31 40.50 6.29
CA VAL A 91 18.20 40.36 5.36
C VAL A 91 17.03 39.80 6.16
N THR A 92 15.91 40.48 6.16
CA THR A 92 14.63 39.94 6.64
C THR A 92 13.74 39.63 5.45
N THR A 93 13.05 38.50 5.53
CA THR A 93 12.09 38.10 4.50
C THR A 93 10.78 37.64 5.14
N THR A 94 9.69 37.95 4.47
CA THR A 94 8.42 37.30 4.72
C THR A 94 8.17 36.24 3.66
N ALA A 95 7.44 35.19 4.00
CA ALA A 95 6.95 34.22 3.06
C ALA A 95 5.50 33.86 3.40
N GLU A 96 4.69 33.65 2.41
CA GLU A 96 3.29 33.25 2.57
C GLU A 96 3.17 31.76 2.31
N LEU A 97 2.79 31.01 3.33
CA LEU A 97 2.54 29.58 3.24
C LEU A 97 1.04 29.33 3.04
N HIS A 98 0.68 28.99 1.81
CA HIS A 98 -0.66 28.58 1.43
C HIS A 98 -0.82 27.09 1.68
N LEU A 99 -1.65 26.73 2.64
CA LEU A 99 -1.96 25.33 2.97
C LEU A 99 -3.36 25.00 2.54
N HIS A 100 -3.54 23.86 1.90
CA HIS A 100 -4.87 23.31 1.69
C HIS A 100 -4.82 21.78 1.69
N VAL A 101 -5.92 21.18 2.14
CA VAL A 101 -6.16 19.73 2.02
C VAL A 101 -7.22 19.51 0.96
N ALA A 102 -6.93 18.59 0.05
CA ALA A 102 -7.82 18.25 -1.06
C ALA A 102 -7.89 16.74 -1.28
N ASN A 103 -8.99 16.28 -1.84
CA ASN A 103 -9.12 14.94 -2.36
C ASN A 103 -8.18 14.79 -3.58
N SER A 104 -7.31 13.79 -3.57
CA SER A 104 -6.31 13.58 -4.63
C SER A 104 -6.92 13.22 -5.99
N THR A 105 -8.15 12.71 -6.01
CA THR A 105 -8.84 12.26 -7.23
C THR A 105 -9.74 13.35 -7.81
N THR A 106 -10.53 14.02 -6.96
CA THR A 106 -11.51 15.02 -7.41
C THR A 106 -10.99 16.44 -7.40
N GLY A 107 -9.90 16.71 -6.66
CA GLY A 107 -9.38 18.06 -6.43
C GLY A 107 -10.24 18.91 -5.49
N GLU A 108 -11.30 18.35 -4.89
CA GLU A 108 -12.15 19.06 -3.93
C GLU A 108 -11.36 19.44 -2.70
N LYS A 109 -11.42 20.73 -2.33
CA LYS A 109 -10.71 21.28 -1.17
C LYS A 109 -11.57 21.18 0.09
N PHE A 110 -11.00 20.59 1.13
CA PHE A 110 -11.66 20.37 2.42
C PHE A 110 -11.32 21.43 3.46
N ALA A 111 -10.07 21.86 3.48
CA ALA A 111 -9.59 22.91 4.38
C ALA A 111 -8.53 23.74 3.67
N ALA A 112 -8.45 25.03 4.00
CA ALA A 112 -7.42 25.92 3.51
C ALA A 112 -7.05 26.97 4.55
N THR A 113 -5.78 27.35 4.62
CA THR A 113 -5.31 28.46 5.46
C THR A 113 -4.09 29.13 4.80
N LEU A 114 -3.83 30.37 5.21
CA LEU A 114 -2.65 31.14 4.83
C LEU A 114 -1.89 31.53 6.08
N VAL A 115 -0.59 31.19 6.13
CA VAL A 115 0.27 31.52 7.25
C VAL A 115 1.44 32.37 6.76
N THR A 116 1.60 33.57 7.34
CA THR A 116 2.75 34.41 7.06
C THR A 116 3.92 34.01 7.94
N LEU A 117 5.03 33.63 7.30
CA LEU A 117 6.28 33.29 7.95
C LEU A 117 7.24 34.48 7.88
N LYS A 118 8.05 34.66 8.92
CA LYS A 118 9.10 35.67 8.96
C LYS A 118 10.42 35.05 9.32
N GLY A 119 11.48 35.44 8.61
CA GLY A 119 12.82 34.97 8.90
C GLY A 119 13.86 36.07 8.67
N ALA A 120 14.99 35.97 9.37
CA ALA A 120 16.12 36.87 9.25
C ALA A 120 17.41 36.06 9.12
N GLY A 121 18.34 36.57 8.33
CA GLY A 121 19.64 35.93 8.09
C GLY A 121 20.65 36.92 7.51
N GLN A 122 21.89 36.49 7.32
CA GLN A 122 22.93 37.30 6.69
C GLN A 122 22.74 37.43 5.16
N ASN A 123 21.95 36.56 4.59
CA ASN A 123 21.55 36.53 3.19
C ASN A 123 20.12 36.00 3.05
N GLU A 124 19.58 36.11 1.86
CA GLU A 124 18.21 35.71 1.55
C GLU A 124 17.94 34.23 1.84
N GLN A 125 18.85 33.33 1.44
CA GLN A 125 18.74 31.91 1.68
C GLN A 125 18.63 31.56 3.18
N GLN A 126 19.45 32.23 4.01
CA GLN A 126 19.38 32.05 5.47
C GLN A 126 18.06 32.59 6.04
N ALA A 127 17.61 33.73 5.52
CA ALA A 127 16.33 34.32 5.94
C ALA A 127 15.14 33.40 5.60
N PHE A 128 15.07 32.82 4.39
CA PHE A 128 14.06 31.83 4.04
C PHE A 128 14.14 30.57 4.90
N ASN A 129 15.34 30.06 5.12
CA ASN A 129 15.53 28.91 6.00
C ASN A 129 15.07 29.17 7.43
N ALA A 130 15.30 30.38 7.94
CA ALA A 130 14.82 30.82 9.25
C ALA A 130 13.28 30.93 9.27
N ALA A 131 12.66 31.45 8.20
CA ALA A 131 11.22 31.54 8.06
C ALA A 131 10.56 30.14 8.13
N ILE A 132 11.08 29.16 7.37
CA ILE A 132 10.56 27.79 7.42
C ILE A 132 10.79 27.15 8.80
N SER A 133 11.95 27.43 9.43
CA SER A 133 12.25 26.91 10.76
C SER A 133 11.34 27.47 11.86
N SER A 134 10.69 28.61 11.62
CA SER A 134 9.68 29.17 12.52
C SER A 134 8.35 28.40 12.53
N LEU A 135 8.12 27.56 11.52
CA LEU A 135 6.98 26.63 11.52
C LEU A 135 7.13 25.63 12.68
N ASN A 136 6.20 25.66 13.58
CA ASN A 136 6.16 24.76 14.71
C ASN A 136 4.71 24.34 15.04
N GLY A 137 4.57 23.24 15.73
CA GLY A 137 3.27 22.69 16.11
C GLY A 137 2.50 23.53 17.16
N THR A 138 3.08 24.61 17.67
CA THR A 138 2.43 25.49 18.67
C THR A 138 1.69 26.67 18.03
N ASN A 139 1.79 26.84 16.71
CA ASN A 139 1.04 27.91 16.01
C ASN A 139 -0.47 27.61 16.06
N PRO A 140 -1.30 28.43 16.73
CA PRO A 140 -2.72 28.17 16.90
C PRO A 140 -3.50 28.06 15.57
N GLN A 141 -3.10 28.82 14.57
CA GLN A 141 -3.74 28.81 13.26
C GLN A 141 -3.49 27.47 12.52
N LEU A 142 -2.27 26.95 12.63
CA LEU A 142 -1.92 25.64 12.06
C LEU A 142 -2.62 24.50 12.81
N GLN A 143 -2.68 24.56 14.13
CA GLN A 143 -3.41 23.58 14.92
C GLN A 143 -4.90 23.56 14.56
N THR A 144 -5.52 24.74 14.43
CA THR A 144 -6.93 24.84 14.01
C THR A 144 -7.14 24.25 12.62
N PHE A 145 -6.25 24.60 11.68
CA PHE A 145 -6.32 24.08 10.32
C PHE A 145 -6.17 22.55 10.28
N MET A 146 -5.22 21.99 11.02
CA MET A 146 -4.99 20.53 11.05
C MET A 146 -6.18 19.79 11.67
N LYS A 147 -6.75 20.30 12.76
CA LYS A 147 -7.96 19.76 13.36
C LYS A 147 -9.13 19.78 12.40
N GLU A 148 -9.40 20.91 11.79
CA GLU A 148 -10.48 21.07 10.81
C GLU A 148 -10.31 20.13 9.62
N ALA A 149 -9.07 20.01 9.10
CA ALA A 149 -8.76 19.09 8.01
C ALA A 149 -9.07 17.65 8.43
N ARG A 150 -8.61 17.23 9.61
CA ARG A 150 -8.83 15.89 10.14
C ARG A 150 -10.33 15.57 10.29
N GLU A 151 -11.07 16.47 10.89
CA GLU A 151 -12.53 16.30 11.08
C GLU A 151 -13.27 16.19 9.76
N LYS A 152 -12.94 17.03 8.78
CA LYS A 152 -13.57 16.98 7.45
C LYS A 152 -13.22 15.72 6.69
N ILE A 153 -11.98 15.24 6.78
CA ILE A 153 -11.56 13.95 6.18
C ILE A 153 -12.35 12.79 6.81
N LEU A 154 -12.44 12.72 8.13
CA LEU A 154 -13.21 11.67 8.79
C LEU A 154 -14.69 11.70 8.40
N ASN A 155 -15.30 12.88 8.38
CA ASN A 155 -16.68 13.04 7.95
C ASN A 155 -16.88 12.62 6.48
N TYR A 156 -15.91 12.88 5.62
CA TYR A 156 -15.94 12.40 4.24
C TYR A 156 -16.00 10.88 4.19
N TYR A 157 -15.10 10.19 4.88
CA TYR A 157 -15.10 8.73 4.92
C TYR A 157 -16.38 8.17 5.56
N ASP A 158 -16.84 8.73 6.68
CA ASP A 158 -18.10 8.34 7.31
C ASP A 158 -19.31 8.43 6.36
N THR A 159 -19.28 9.40 5.45
CA THR A 159 -20.36 9.63 4.49
C THR A 159 -20.22 8.75 3.24
N HIS A 160 -18.99 8.52 2.78
CA HIS A 160 -18.73 7.87 1.49
C HIS A 160 -18.29 6.41 1.60
N ALA A 161 -18.06 5.86 2.80
CA ALA A 161 -17.58 4.49 2.98
C ALA A 161 -18.41 3.46 2.21
N LYS A 162 -19.72 3.53 2.28
CA LYS A 162 -20.62 2.61 1.54
C LYS A 162 -20.45 2.70 0.02
N SER A 163 -20.27 3.90 -0.50
CA SER A 163 -20.02 4.10 -1.94
C SER A 163 -18.65 3.58 -2.35
N MET A 164 -17.64 3.77 -1.50
CA MET A 164 -16.29 3.24 -1.73
C MET A 164 -16.25 1.72 -1.66
N ILE A 165 -16.99 1.10 -0.75
CA ILE A 165 -17.17 -0.36 -0.69
C ILE A 165 -17.80 -0.86 -1.99
N ALA A 166 -18.91 -0.28 -2.44
CA ALA A 166 -19.56 -0.69 -3.68
C ALA A 166 -18.64 -0.51 -4.92
N GLN A 167 -17.82 0.53 -4.94
CA GLN A 167 -16.81 0.71 -6.00
C GLN A 167 -15.73 -0.38 -5.94
N ALA A 168 -15.25 -0.72 -4.74
CA ALA A 168 -14.26 -1.78 -4.56
C ALA A 168 -14.81 -3.16 -4.99
N GLU A 169 -16.04 -3.47 -4.64
CA GLU A 169 -16.73 -4.69 -5.07
C GLU A 169 -16.86 -4.75 -6.61
N ASN A 170 -17.21 -3.64 -7.25
CA ASN A 170 -17.23 -3.55 -8.72
C ASN A 170 -15.84 -3.76 -9.34
N MET A 171 -14.78 -3.23 -8.73
CA MET A 171 -13.41 -3.47 -9.15
C MET A 171 -13.02 -4.94 -8.97
N ALA A 172 -13.44 -5.59 -7.88
CA ALA A 172 -13.19 -7.00 -7.62
C ALA A 172 -13.90 -7.89 -8.66
N MET A 173 -15.16 -7.61 -9.00
CA MET A 173 -15.88 -8.30 -10.08
C MET A 173 -15.15 -8.21 -11.43
N GLN A 174 -14.45 -7.10 -11.68
CA GLN A 174 -13.58 -6.93 -12.85
C GLN A 174 -12.19 -7.57 -12.69
N ARG A 175 -11.94 -8.29 -11.58
CA ARG A 175 -10.65 -8.89 -11.19
C ARG A 175 -9.54 -7.87 -10.94
N ASN A 176 -9.89 -6.60 -10.72
CA ASN A 176 -8.96 -5.54 -10.34
C ASN A 176 -8.75 -5.51 -8.81
N TYR A 177 -8.45 -6.67 -8.23
CA TYR A 177 -8.38 -6.86 -6.77
C TYR A 177 -7.40 -5.90 -6.09
N GLY A 178 -6.25 -5.62 -6.71
CA GLY A 178 -5.28 -4.69 -6.16
C GLY A 178 -5.86 -3.29 -5.98
N LYS A 179 -6.61 -2.78 -6.96
CA LYS A 179 -7.28 -1.47 -6.86
C LYS A 179 -8.40 -1.49 -5.83
N ALA A 180 -9.19 -2.58 -5.79
CA ALA A 180 -10.26 -2.75 -4.82
C ALA A 180 -9.73 -2.70 -3.38
N LEU A 181 -8.71 -3.49 -3.08
CA LEU A 181 -8.07 -3.51 -1.76
C LEU A 181 -7.40 -2.17 -1.41
N GLY A 182 -6.77 -1.51 -2.40
CA GLY A 182 -6.18 -0.19 -2.20
C GLY A 182 -7.21 0.88 -1.84
N LEU A 183 -8.38 0.86 -2.48
CA LEU A 183 -9.47 1.78 -2.17
C LEU A 183 -10.02 1.55 -0.76
N LEU A 184 -10.22 0.30 -0.36
CA LEU A 184 -10.71 -0.05 0.98
C LEU A 184 -9.67 0.26 2.06
N ALA A 185 -8.38 -0.03 1.80
CA ALA A 185 -7.29 0.24 2.74
C ALA A 185 -7.03 1.73 2.98
N ALA A 186 -7.52 2.62 2.10
CA ALA A 186 -7.44 4.06 2.29
C ALA A 186 -8.43 4.58 3.36
N ILE A 187 -9.44 3.78 3.72
CA ILE A 187 -10.44 4.17 4.71
C ILE A 187 -9.88 3.94 6.12
N PRO A 188 -9.77 4.99 6.96
CA PRO A 188 -9.17 4.86 8.27
C PRO A 188 -10.02 4.05 9.25
N PRO A 189 -9.39 3.27 10.16
CA PRO A 189 -10.10 2.38 11.10
C PRO A 189 -11.04 3.08 12.09
N CYS A 190 -10.93 4.39 12.23
CA CYS A 190 -11.78 5.17 13.14
C CYS A 190 -13.07 5.67 12.50
N CYS A 191 -13.33 5.36 11.23
CA CYS A 191 -14.61 5.66 10.61
C CYS A 191 -15.73 4.85 11.27
N LYS A 192 -16.92 5.44 11.34
CA LYS A 192 -18.08 4.82 12.01
C LYS A 192 -18.49 3.47 11.42
N ASN A 193 -18.28 3.31 10.10
CA ASN A 193 -18.68 2.12 9.37
C ASN A 193 -17.47 1.24 9.01
N TYR A 194 -16.40 1.27 9.83
CA TYR A 194 -15.18 0.51 9.51
C TYR A 194 -15.39 -1.01 9.54
N ASP A 195 -16.34 -1.52 10.33
CA ASP A 195 -16.66 -2.94 10.34
C ASP A 195 -17.14 -3.40 8.95
N ASP A 196 -17.99 -2.62 8.28
CA ASP A 196 -18.42 -2.89 6.90
C ASP A 196 -17.23 -2.89 5.92
N VAL A 197 -16.26 -1.99 6.13
CA VAL A 197 -15.04 -1.92 5.32
C VAL A 197 -14.16 -3.15 5.55
N ALA A 198 -14.00 -3.56 6.80
CA ALA A 198 -13.22 -4.76 7.15
C ALA A 198 -13.83 -6.02 6.53
N ASP A 199 -15.15 -6.15 6.57
CA ASP A 199 -15.87 -7.25 5.93
C ASP A 199 -15.68 -7.23 4.40
N ALA A 200 -15.73 -6.06 3.78
CA ALA A 200 -15.47 -5.91 2.35
C ALA A 200 -14.02 -6.29 1.97
N ILE A 201 -13.03 -5.91 2.79
CA ILE A 201 -11.64 -6.33 2.60
C ILE A 201 -11.52 -7.85 2.64
N ILE A 202 -12.13 -8.49 3.65
CA ILE A 202 -12.12 -9.95 3.80
C ILE A 202 -12.75 -10.62 2.58
N ASN A 203 -13.89 -10.11 2.11
CA ASN A 203 -14.60 -10.67 0.97
C ASN A 203 -13.77 -10.56 -0.33
N VAL A 204 -13.20 -9.39 -0.62
CA VAL A 204 -12.33 -9.21 -1.79
C VAL A 204 -11.09 -10.10 -1.71
N TYR A 205 -10.48 -10.23 -0.54
CA TYR A 205 -9.35 -11.12 -0.34
C TYR A 205 -9.72 -12.60 -0.52
N GLN A 206 -10.91 -13.01 -0.06
CA GLN A 206 -11.43 -14.35 -0.28
C GLN A 206 -11.60 -14.66 -1.78
N GLU A 207 -12.04 -13.69 -2.58
CA GLU A 207 -12.12 -13.88 -4.03
C GLU A 207 -10.75 -14.08 -4.68
N VAL A 208 -9.71 -13.37 -4.20
CA VAL A 208 -8.33 -13.58 -4.65
C VAL A 208 -7.85 -15.00 -4.38
N ILE A 209 -8.09 -15.48 -3.15
CA ILE A 209 -7.73 -16.84 -2.73
C ILE A 209 -8.47 -17.88 -3.58
N ASP A 210 -9.77 -17.69 -3.81
CA ASP A 210 -10.60 -18.60 -4.57
C ASP A 210 -10.15 -18.67 -6.05
N LEU A 211 -9.86 -17.52 -6.67
CA LEU A 211 -9.36 -17.47 -8.03
C LEU A 211 -8.00 -18.16 -8.17
N ALA A 212 -7.07 -17.85 -7.26
CA ALA A 212 -5.75 -18.47 -7.25
C ALA A 212 -5.85 -19.99 -7.04
N GLY A 213 -6.71 -20.43 -6.11
CA GLY A 213 -6.97 -21.84 -5.86
C GLY A 213 -7.55 -22.56 -7.09
N GLN A 214 -8.51 -21.94 -7.77
CA GLN A 214 -9.10 -22.48 -8.99
C GLN A 214 -8.08 -22.65 -10.11
N GLN A 215 -7.22 -21.65 -10.33
CA GLN A 215 -6.16 -21.73 -11.35
C GLN A 215 -5.17 -22.84 -11.05
N LYS A 216 -4.73 -22.97 -9.80
CA LYS A 216 -3.83 -24.01 -9.35
C LYS A 216 -4.44 -25.40 -9.49
N LEU A 217 -5.69 -25.57 -9.07
CA LEU A 217 -6.43 -26.83 -9.22
C LEU A 217 -6.55 -27.24 -10.69
N SER A 218 -6.96 -26.32 -11.55
CA SER A 218 -7.08 -26.58 -12.98
C SER A 218 -5.76 -26.99 -13.62
N LYS A 219 -4.65 -26.35 -13.21
CA LYS A 219 -3.30 -26.71 -13.66
C LYS A 219 -2.88 -28.09 -13.18
N ALA A 220 -3.12 -28.43 -11.91
CA ALA A 220 -2.82 -29.74 -11.35
C ALA A 220 -3.63 -30.86 -12.05
N GLN A 221 -4.93 -30.62 -12.29
CA GLN A 221 -5.80 -31.55 -13.03
C GLN A 221 -5.28 -31.79 -14.46
N ALA A 222 -4.85 -30.74 -15.15
CA ALA A 222 -4.33 -30.84 -16.51
C ALA A 222 -3.05 -31.72 -16.54
N ILE A 223 -2.12 -31.52 -15.59
CA ILE A 223 -0.90 -32.32 -15.48
C ILE A 223 -1.24 -33.78 -15.19
N TRP A 224 -2.11 -34.03 -14.22
CA TRP A 224 -2.52 -35.38 -13.85
C TRP A 224 -3.20 -36.10 -15.02
N ASN A 225 -4.14 -35.47 -15.68
CA ASN A 225 -4.90 -36.07 -16.78
C ASN A 225 -4.02 -36.40 -18.00
N ALA A 226 -2.90 -35.70 -18.18
CA ALA A 226 -2.00 -35.91 -19.33
C ALA A 226 -1.21 -37.22 -19.23
N ALA A 227 -0.84 -37.70 -18.03
CA ALA A 227 0.08 -38.84 -17.90
C ALA A 227 -0.30 -39.87 -16.85
N GLN A 228 -1.04 -39.56 -15.79
CA GLN A 228 -1.50 -40.45 -14.69
C GLN A 228 -0.40 -41.41 -14.16
N ASN A 229 0.83 -40.89 -14.02
CA ASN A 229 1.99 -41.64 -13.52
C ASN A 229 2.62 -40.93 -12.30
N GLU A 230 3.63 -41.52 -11.68
CA GLU A 230 4.30 -40.97 -10.49
C GLU A 230 4.86 -39.56 -10.71
N LYS A 231 5.42 -39.27 -11.88
CA LYS A 231 5.95 -37.96 -12.22
C LYS A 231 4.83 -36.92 -12.28
N ALA A 232 3.74 -37.22 -12.97
CA ALA A 232 2.58 -36.34 -13.04
C ALA A 232 1.93 -36.14 -11.65
N ALA A 233 1.88 -37.16 -10.82
CA ALA A 233 1.41 -37.05 -9.44
C ALA A 233 2.31 -36.14 -8.58
N ALA A 234 3.62 -36.24 -8.72
CA ALA A 234 4.55 -35.37 -8.01
C ALA A 234 4.39 -33.90 -8.44
N GLU A 235 4.35 -33.62 -9.75
CA GLU A 235 4.18 -32.26 -10.28
C GLU A 235 2.80 -31.66 -9.92
N ALA A 236 1.73 -32.40 -10.11
CA ALA A 236 0.38 -31.96 -9.76
C ALA A 236 0.24 -31.76 -8.25
N GLY A 237 0.77 -32.69 -7.47
CA GLY A 237 0.75 -32.62 -6.02
C GLY A 237 1.47 -31.38 -5.49
N ALA A 238 2.65 -31.03 -6.04
CA ALA A 238 3.39 -29.81 -5.68
C ALA A 238 2.53 -28.54 -5.86
N ILE A 239 1.69 -28.50 -6.88
CA ILE A 239 0.77 -27.41 -7.11
C ILE A 239 -0.39 -27.44 -6.10
N LEU A 240 -0.99 -28.61 -5.86
CA LEU A 240 -2.10 -28.75 -4.92
C LEU A 240 -1.72 -28.33 -3.50
N ALA A 241 -0.48 -28.62 -3.07
CA ALA A 241 0.02 -28.24 -1.75
C ALA A 241 0.03 -26.71 -1.53
N THR A 242 0.14 -25.93 -2.59
CA THR A 242 0.14 -24.46 -2.50
C THR A 242 -1.27 -23.83 -2.54
N ILE A 243 -2.34 -24.65 -2.60
CA ILE A 243 -3.71 -24.13 -2.56
C ILE A 243 -4.07 -23.79 -1.12
N ASP A 244 -4.56 -22.55 -0.92
CA ASP A 244 -4.98 -22.10 0.40
C ASP A 244 -6.15 -22.95 0.93
N PRO A 245 -6.09 -23.46 2.18
CA PRO A 245 -7.16 -24.24 2.80
C PRO A 245 -8.52 -23.52 2.86
N CYS A 246 -8.53 -22.20 2.82
CA CYS A 246 -9.76 -21.43 2.78
C CYS A 246 -10.31 -21.19 1.38
N SER A 247 -9.58 -21.58 0.34
CA SER A 247 -10.12 -21.58 -1.01
C SER A 247 -11.24 -22.59 -1.17
N LYS A 248 -12.27 -22.22 -1.91
CA LYS A 248 -13.31 -23.16 -2.36
C LYS A 248 -12.73 -24.34 -3.14
N SER A 249 -11.53 -24.19 -3.69
CA SER A 249 -10.80 -25.22 -4.41
C SER A 249 -10.10 -26.23 -3.50
N TRP A 250 -10.00 -26.00 -2.19
CA TRP A 250 -9.28 -26.88 -1.27
C TRP A 250 -9.86 -28.31 -1.20
N LYS A 251 -11.17 -28.43 -0.96
CA LYS A 251 -11.82 -29.74 -0.93
C LYS A 251 -11.69 -30.51 -2.25
N PRO A 252 -11.93 -29.89 -3.43
CA PRO A 252 -11.62 -30.53 -4.72
C PRO A 252 -10.15 -30.92 -4.89
N ALA A 253 -9.20 -30.11 -4.36
CA ALA A 253 -7.78 -30.43 -4.41
C ALA A 253 -7.44 -31.67 -3.57
N GLN A 254 -7.98 -31.78 -2.36
CA GLN A 254 -7.83 -32.97 -1.52
C GLN A 254 -8.36 -34.22 -2.22
N LYS A 255 -9.57 -34.13 -2.84
CA LYS A 255 -10.15 -35.22 -3.58
C LYS A 255 -9.25 -35.67 -4.75
N LEU A 256 -8.71 -34.75 -5.51
CA LEU A 256 -7.76 -35.05 -6.59
C LEU A 256 -6.50 -35.74 -6.04
N ALA A 257 -5.98 -35.26 -4.91
CA ALA A 257 -4.82 -35.90 -4.25
C ALA A 257 -5.11 -37.33 -3.78
N GLU A 258 -6.33 -37.61 -3.27
CA GLU A 258 -6.74 -38.92 -2.91
C GLU A 258 -6.88 -39.87 -4.13
N GLU A 259 -7.42 -39.35 -5.25
CA GLU A 259 -7.49 -40.08 -6.52
C GLU A 259 -6.09 -40.45 -7.05
N MET A 260 -5.14 -39.47 -7.00
CA MET A 260 -3.76 -39.74 -7.35
C MET A 260 -3.10 -40.78 -6.46
N LYS A 261 -3.29 -40.68 -5.13
CA LYS A 261 -2.79 -41.65 -4.16
C LYS A 261 -3.32 -43.08 -4.43
N ALA A 262 -4.62 -43.21 -4.68
CA ALA A 262 -5.24 -44.49 -4.99
C ALA A 262 -4.67 -45.13 -6.29
N ARG A 263 -4.26 -44.34 -7.25
CA ARG A 263 -3.70 -44.78 -8.53
C ARG A 263 -2.22 -45.16 -8.43
N ILE A 264 -1.41 -44.36 -7.70
CA ILE A 264 0.04 -44.50 -7.60
C ILE A 264 0.46 -45.46 -6.46
N GLY A 265 -0.38 -45.58 -5.40
CA GLY A 265 -0.10 -46.41 -4.23
C GLY A 265 0.16 -45.60 -2.95
N GLU A 266 0.20 -46.32 -1.81
CA GLU A 266 0.28 -45.68 -0.49
C GLU A 266 1.65 -45.06 -0.15
N GLN A 267 2.67 -45.36 -0.89
CA GLN A 267 4.05 -44.85 -0.66
C GLN A 267 4.26 -43.39 -1.14
N TRP A 268 3.24 -42.74 -1.60
CA TRP A 268 3.36 -41.36 -2.08
C TRP A 268 3.58 -40.38 -0.92
N GLU A 269 4.82 -40.11 -0.63
CA GLU A 269 5.27 -39.24 0.48
C GLU A 269 4.71 -37.81 0.39
N PHE A 270 4.47 -37.32 -0.84
CA PHE A 270 3.98 -35.98 -1.10
C PHE A 270 2.58 -35.71 -0.49
N TYR A 271 1.73 -36.70 -0.34
CA TYR A 271 0.43 -36.53 0.30
C TYR A 271 0.56 -36.09 1.77
N LYS A 272 1.59 -36.55 2.46
CA LYS A 272 1.88 -36.14 3.85
C LYS A 272 2.39 -34.71 3.93
N GLU A 273 3.17 -34.27 2.93
CA GLU A 273 3.70 -32.91 2.85
C GLU A 273 2.60 -31.88 2.59
N MET A 274 1.66 -32.18 1.70
CA MET A 274 0.49 -31.33 1.41
C MET A 274 -0.31 -31.03 2.69
N GLN A 275 -0.49 -32.00 3.60
CA GLN A 275 -1.19 -31.76 4.85
C GLN A 275 -0.41 -30.87 5.83
N ARG A 276 0.93 -30.94 5.82
CA ARG A 276 1.78 -30.10 6.67
C ARG A 276 1.80 -28.64 6.17
N GLU A 277 1.93 -28.45 4.88
CA GLU A 277 1.91 -27.11 4.26
C GLU A 277 0.55 -26.44 4.42
N ALA A 278 -0.55 -27.19 4.31
CA ALA A 278 -1.89 -26.66 4.55
C ALA A 278 -2.04 -26.07 5.95
N ALA A 279 -1.51 -26.73 6.98
CA ALA A 279 -1.57 -26.24 8.36
C ALA A 279 -0.67 -25.00 8.57
N GLN A 280 0.39 -24.84 7.79
CA GLN A 280 1.22 -23.63 7.83
C GLN A 280 0.53 -22.45 7.14
N LEU A 281 -0.01 -22.67 5.94
CA LEU A 281 -0.76 -21.65 5.19
C LEU A 281 -1.96 -21.10 5.98
N GLU A 282 -2.62 -21.92 6.79
CA GLU A 282 -3.73 -21.46 7.64
C GLU A 282 -3.24 -20.50 8.73
N ARG A 283 -2.07 -20.74 9.32
CA ARG A 283 -1.45 -19.82 10.30
C ARG A 283 -1.04 -18.50 9.65
N ASP A 284 -0.37 -18.58 8.51
CA ASP A 284 0.13 -17.40 7.77
C ASP A 284 -1.04 -16.53 7.28
N ARG A 285 -2.18 -17.13 6.97
CA ARG A 285 -3.39 -16.42 6.56
C ARG A 285 -4.00 -15.55 7.66
N ILE A 286 -4.06 -16.05 8.89
CA ILE A 286 -4.59 -15.28 10.03
C ILE A 286 -3.75 -14.01 10.22
N GLU A 287 -2.45 -14.10 9.99
CA GLU A 287 -1.54 -12.96 10.05
C GLU A 287 -1.73 -12.03 8.86
N ALA A 288 -1.86 -12.56 7.64
CA ALA A 288 -2.08 -11.78 6.42
C ALA A 288 -3.40 -10.99 6.45
N ILE A 289 -4.50 -11.58 6.93
CA ILE A 289 -5.79 -10.88 7.08
C ILE A 289 -5.67 -9.72 8.07
N ARG A 290 -4.92 -9.91 9.17
CA ARG A 290 -4.67 -8.86 10.17
C ARG A 290 -3.93 -7.67 9.56
N ASP A 291 -2.97 -7.96 8.69
CA ASP A 291 -2.06 -6.98 8.13
C ASP A 291 -2.41 -6.52 6.70
N ILE A 292 -3.53 -7.00 6.13
CA ILE A 292 -3.95 -6.62 4.76
C ILE A 292 -4.01 -5.11 4.59
N GLY A 293 -4.57 -4.39 5.55
CA GLY A 293 -4.60 -2.93 5.52
C GLY A 293 -3.19 -2.32 5.54
N LYS A 294 -2.27 -2.90 6.33
CA LYS A 294 -0.89 -2.42 6.48
C LYS A 294 0.03 -2.97 5.41
N ALA A 295 -0.11 -4.25 5.05
CA ALA A 295 0.76 -4.89 4.06
C ALA A 295 0.53 -4.35 2.65
N TYR A 296 -0.72 -4.02 2.29
CA TYR A 296 -1.01 -3.38 1.02
C TYR A 296 -0.42 -1.98 0.94
N ALA A 297 -0.44 -1.22 2.05
CA ALA A 297 0.21 0.08 2.15
C ALA A 297 1.75 -0.02 2.10
N LYS A 298 2.35 -1.10 2.64
CA LYS A 298 3.80 -1.32 2.64
C LYS A 298 4.35 -1.91 1.33
N ASN A 299 3.55 -2.70 0.61
CA ASN A 299 3.99 -3.39 -0.62
C ASN A 299 3.82 -2.55 -1.89
N GLN A 300 3.19 -1.38 -1.82
CA GLN A 300 3.39 -0.40 -2.86
C GLN A 300 4.78 0.19 -2.62
N LYS A 301 5.75 -0.19 -3.47
CA LYS A 301 7.03 0.52 -3.60
C LYS A 301 6.76 2.01 -3.48
N GLU A 302 7.54 2.67 -2.64
CA GLU A 302 7.52 4.12 -2.47
C GLU A 302 7.15 4.77 -3.80
N GLN A 303 5.90 5.24 -3.90
CA GLN A 303 5.57 6.13 -5.00
C GLN A 303 6.44 7.34 -4.74
N THR A 304 7.55 7.35 -5.43
CA THR A 304 8.41 8.53 -5.57
C THR A 304 7.45 9.68 -5.69
N VAL A 305 7.52 10.61 -4.76
CA VAL A 305 6.79 11.88 -4.81
C VAL A 305 6.75 12.28 -6.28
N ILE A 306 5.57 12.27 -6.89
CA ILE A 306 5.43 12.56 -8.31
C ILE A 306 5.87 13.99 -8.48
N ASN A 307 7.16 14.16 -8.74
CA ASN A 307 7.66 15.33 -9.40
C ASN A 307 6.98 15.31 -10.76
N ASN A 308 6.20 16.30 -11.08
CA ASN A 308 5.43 16.45 -12.32
C ASN A 308 6.30 16.47 -13.59
N GLU A 309 7.51 15.96 -13.53
CA GLU A 309 8.39 15.76 -14.66
C GLU A 309 9.04 14.39 -14.52
N THR A 310 8.74 13.55 -15.48
CA THR A 310 9.23 12.19 -15.71
C THR A 310 8.52 11.09 -14.92
N VAL A 311 7.51 10.54 -15.55
CA VAL A 311 7.14 9.14 -15.39
C VAL A 311 8.32 8.30 -15.88
N VAL A 312 9.26 8.00 -15.00
CA VAL A 312 10.19 6.91 -15.22
C VAL A 312 9.37 5.64 -14.96
N LYS A 313 8.94 5.03 -16.03
CA LYS A 313 8.52 3.64 -16.00
C LYS A 313 9.72 2.82 -15.55
N GLU A 314 9.81 2.47 -14.29
CA GLU A 314 10.61 1.31 -13.92
C GLU A 314 9.92 0.09 -14.50
N GLU A 315 10.42 -0.33 -15.63
CA GLU A 315 10.15 -1.64 -16.19
C GLU A 315 10.57 -2.67 -15.16
N THR A 316 9.63 -3.48 -14.73
CA THR A 316 9.91 -4.73 -14.00
C THR A 316 11.00 -5.46 -14.79
N PRO A 317 12.09 -5.91 -14.18
CA PRO A 317 13.06 -6.73 -14.90
C PRO A 317 12.37 -8.04 -15.28
N ILE A 318 12.03 -8.15 -16.55
CA ILE A 318 11.69 -9.41 -17.18
C ILE A 318 12.94 -10.28 -17.01
N ALA A 319 12.77 -11.44 -16.38
CA ALA A 319 13.80 -12.45 -16.31
C ALA A 319 14.34 -12.64 -17.72
N LYS A 320 15.66 -12.45 -17.87
CA LYS A 320 16.34 -12.76 -19.12
C LYS A 320 16.24 -14.26 -19.29
N ASP A 321 15.42 -14.69 -20.23
CA ASP A 321 15.50 -16.03 -20.78
C ASP A 321 16.90 -16.16 -21.41
N GLU A 322 17.63 -17.17 -20.97
CA GLU A 322 18.91 -17.54 -21.54
C GLU A 322 18.68 -17.88 -23.02
N GLU A 323 19.22 -17.02 -23.88
CA GLU A 323 19.28 -17.31 -25.32
C GLU A 323 20.19 -18.53 -25.52
N THR A 324 19.60 -19.63 -25.96
CA THR A 324 20.30 -20.77 -26.55
C THR A 324 20.93 -20.29 -27.85
N PRO A 325 22.22 -20.55 -28.10
CA PRO A 325 22.86 -20.09 -29.32
C PRO A 325 22.33 -20.88 -30.52
N ILE A 326 21.68 -20.17 -31.44
CA ILE A 326 21.28 -20.70 -32.74
C ILE A 326 22.57 -20.86 -33.58
N ALA A 327 22.77 -22.06 -34.07
CA ALA A 327 23.85 -22.40 -34.99
C ALA A 327 23.72 -21.55 -36.26
N LYS A 328 24.87 -21.04 -36.70
CA LYS A 328 25.03 -20.35 -37.98
C LYS A 328 24.89 -21.38 -39.09
N ASP A 329 23.84 -21.33 -39.85
CA ASP A 329 23.77 -22.01 -41.17
C ASP A 329 24.47 -21.15 -42.20
N GLU A 330 25.28 -21.83 -43.01
CA GLU A 330 26.16 -21.32 -44.05
C GLU A 330 25.33 -20.70 -45.18
N GLU A 331 25.75 -19.50 -45.59
CA GLU A 331 25.27 -18.85 -46.79
C GLU A 331 25.71 -19.65 -48.05
N THR A 332 24.74 -20.11 -48.83
CA THR A 332 24.97 -20.56 -50.19
C THR A 332 24.61 -19.41 -51.14
N PRO A 333 25.50 -19.03 -52.08
CA PRO A 333 25.24 -17.93 -53.00
C PRO A 333 24.31 -18.36 -54.12
N ILE A 334 23.19 -17.63 -54.30
CA ILE A 334 22.33 -17.79 -55.49
C ILE A 334 22.82 -16.85 -56.59
N ALA A 335 23.09 -17.46 -57.73
CA ALA A 335 23.57 -16.83 -58.94
C ALA A 335 22.55 -15.83 -59.55
N GLU A 336 23.08 -14.73 -60.06
CA GLU A 336 22.41 -13.80 -60.98
C GLU A 336 21.94 -14.50 -62.26
N GLU A 337 20.69 -14.43 -62.57
CA GLU A 337 20.21 -14.70 -63.92
C GLU A 337 19.61 -13.40 -64.48
N LYS A 338 20.33 -12.85 -65.43
CA LYS A 338 19.92 -11.77 -66.32
C LYS A 338 18.94 -12.34 -67.34
N GLU A 339 17.74 -11.81 -67.44
CA GLU A 339 16.99 -11.92 -68.69
C GLU A 339 16.48 -10.56 -69.15
N LYS A 340 16.85 -10.29 -70.39
CA LYS A 340 16.37 -9.24 -71.28
C LYS A 340 14.97 -9.62 -71.78
N ASN A 341 14.05 -8.73 -71.71
CA ASN A 341 13.31 -8.14 -72.87
C ASN A 341 12.34 -7.09 -72.35
#